data_6a6135ba013aa559dc8e117915fdd48c
#
_entry.id   6a6135ba013aa559dc8e117915fdd48c
#
_cell.length_a   1.000
_cell.length_b   1.000
_cell.length_c   1.000
_cell.angle_alpha   90.00
_cell.angle_beta   90.00
_cell.angle_gamma   90.00
#
_symmetry.space_group_name_H-M   'P 1'
#
loop_
_entity.id
_entity.type
_entity.pdbx_description
1 polymer ?
#
loop_
_entity_poly.entity_id
_entity_poly.type
_entity_poly.pdbx_seq_one_letter_code
_entity_poly.pdbx_strand_id
1 'polypeptide(L)'
;MIVPHAFGQDRLIAPLARYLQQHAGMAVEWLLHDDRAIHDYIAAGVDCAIQVGVVTDPGLVALPLAEVPRIVVAAPSLLGDGMPPQEPAELAALPWLALRTYYRTEVELTHGVSGKQKRFAIQPRFSTDSLYALRSAAIQGVGVAIGSRWMMAPALARGELVQLAPAWQAAPLPVSLVYPYARFYPARLRRFIELIRSEASTLFGEMPGADGV
;
A
#
# COMPACT_ATOMS: atom_id res chain seq x y z
N MET A 1 -10.30 -5.26 -14.67
CA MET A 1 -10.01 -4.95 -13.27
C MET A 1 -8.75 -4.09 -13.16
N ILE A 2 -8.72 -3.13 -12.23
CA ILE A 2 -7.54 -2.31 -11.93
C ILE A 2 -6.95 -2.72 -10.59
N VAL A 3 -5.63 -2.77 -10.51
CA VAL A 3 -4.89 -3.17 -9.31
C VAL A 3 -3.63 -2.32 -9.18
N PRO A 4 -3.28 -1.85 -7.97
CA PRO A 4 -2.01 -1.20 -7.74
C PRO A 4 -0.83 -2.11 -8.08
N HIS A 5 0.23 -1.55 -8.68
CA HIS A 5 1.41 -2.31 -9.09
C HIS A 5 1.95 -3.19 -7.97
N ALA A 6 1.98 -2.67 -6.73
CA ALA A 6 2.51 -3.38 -5.58
C ALA A 6 1.80 -4.70 -5.29
N PHE A 7 0.51 -4.81 -5.56
CA PHE A 7 -0.28 -6.03 -5.36
C PHE A 7 -0.45 -6.85 -6.64
N GLY A 8 -0.58 -6.17 -7.78
CA GLY A 8 -0.99 -6.77 -9.04
C GLY A 8 0.11 -7.45 -9.82
N GLN A 9 1.38 -7.20 -9.51
CA GLN A 9 2.51 -7.85 -10.19
C GLN A 9 2.85 -9.23 -9.65
N ASP A 10 2.49 -9.51 -8.39
CA ASP A 10 2.90 -10.75 -7.72
C ASP A 10 1.76 -11.31 -6.86
N ARG A 11 1.42 -10.66 -5.74
CA ARG A 11 0.57 -11.24 -4.70
C ARG A 11 -0.80 -11.71 -5.17
N LEU A 12 -1.46 -10.96 -6.04
CA LEU A 12 -2.80 -11.28 -6.55
C LEU A 12 -2.79 -12.19 -7.79
N ILE A 13 -1.62 -12.48 -8.37
CA ILE A 13 -1.54 -13.31 -9.57
C ILE A 13 -1.84 -14.79 -9.26
N ALA A 14 -1.35 -15.32 -8.15
CA ALA A 14 -1.60 -16.71 -7.79
C ALA A 14 -3.10 -17.02 -7.57
N PRO A 15 -3.88 -16.25 -6.77
CA PRO A 15 -5.32 -16.44 -6.67
C PRO A 15 -6.07 -16.20 -7.99
N LEU A 16 -5.66 -15.21 -8.79
CA LEU A 16 -6.23 -14.98 -10.11
C LEU A 16 -6.02 -16.19 -11.03
N ALA A 17 -4.81 -16.77 -11.04
CA ALA A 17 -4.50 -17.93 -11.86
C ALA A 17 -5.36 -19.14 -11.46
N ARG A 18 -5.52 -19.41 -10.16
CA ARG A 18 -6.42 -20.48 -9.67
C ARG A 18 -7.87 -20.25 -10.13
N TYR A 19 -8.34 -19.01 -10.03
CA TYR A 19 -9.70 -18.66 -10.47
C TYR A 19 -9.90 -18.90 -11.97
N LEU A 20 -8.98 -18.50 -12.83
CA LEU A 20 -9.06 -18.70 -14.27
C LEU A 20 -8.99 -20.18 -14.66
N GLN A 21 -8.17 -20.98 -13.95
CA GLN A 21 -8.10 -22.43 -14.13
C GLN A 21 -9.41 -23.14 -13.77
N GLN A 22 -10.10 -22.67 -12.74
CA GLN A 22 -11.39 -23.23 -12.31
C GLN A 22 -12.58 -22.77 -13.19
N HIS A 23 -12.39 -21.70 -13.97
CA HIS A 23 -13.46 -21.09 -14.78
C HIS A 23 -12.98 -20.85 -16.21
N ALA A 24 -12.90 -21.96 -17.02
CA ALA A 24 -12.36 -21.94 -18.38
C ALA A 24 -13.02 -20.95 -19.35
N GLY A 25 -14.26 -20.54 -19.12
CA GLY A 25 -14.98 -19.53 -19.90
C GLY A 25 -14.78 -18.08 -19.45
N MET A 26 -13.92 -17.85 -18.46
CA MET A 26 -13.67 -16.52 -17.90
C MET A 26 -12.43 -15.89 -18.53
N ALA A 27 -12.55 -14.61 -18.90
CA ALA A 27 -11.43 -13.75 -19.28
C ALA A 27 -11.36 -12.56 -18.32
N VAL A 28 -10.15 -12.20 -17.90
CA VAL A 28 -9.89 -11.06 -17.02
C VAL A 28 -8.88 -10.14 -17.69
N GLU A 29 -9.28 -8.91 -17.92
CA GLU A 29 -8.34 -7.84 -18.26
C GLU A 29 -7.76 -7.25 -16.98
N TRP A 30 -6.44 -7.35 -16.81
CA TRP A 30 -5.71 -6.99 -15.61
C TRP A 30 -4.84 -5.76 -15.85
N LEU A 31 -5.28 -4.62 -15.33
CA LEU A 31 -4.64 -3.33 -15.52
C LEU A 31 -3.91 -2.89 -14.25
N LEU A 32 -2.63 -2.58 -14.36
CA LEU A 32 -1.84 -2.10 -13.24
C LEU A 32 -1.83 -0.58 -13.23
N HIS A 33 -2.27 -0.01 -12.11
CA HIS A 33 -2.33 1.44 -11.95
C HIS A 33 -2.25 1.86 -10.48
N ASP A 34 -1.39 2.82 -10.16
CA ASP A 34 -1.23 3.35 -8.80
C ASP A 34 -1.99 4.67 -8.59
N ASP A 35 -2.72 5.16 -9.60
CA ASP A 35 -3.51 6.37 -9.50
C ASP A 35 -4.83 6.12 -8.76
N ARG A 36 -5.29 7.16 -8.05
CA ARG A 36 -6.56 7.16 -7.31
C ARG A 36 -7.77 7.51 -8.18
N ALA A 37 -7.58 7.81 -9.46
CA ALA A 37 -8.65 8.15 -10.41
C ALA A 37 -9.47 6.92 -10.86
N ILE A 38 -9.84 6.04 -9.91
CA ILE A 38 -10.62 4.82 -10.18
C ILE A 38 -11.99 5.16 -10.77
N HIS A 39 -12.55 6.32 -10.43
CA HIS A 39 -13.83 6.79 -10.97
C HIS A 39 -13.84 6.84 -12.51
N ASP A 40 -12.78 7.37 -13.12
CA ASP A 40 -12.70 7.48 -14.58
C ASP A 40 -12.63 6.10 -15.26
N TYR A 41 -11.96 5.15 -14.63
CA TYR A 41 -11.84 3.78 -15.14
C TYR A 41 -13.15 2.99 -15.03
N ILE A 42 -13.90 3.19 -13.96
CA ILE A 42 -15.22 2.57 -13.81
C ILE A 42 -16.19 3.14 -14.84
N ALA A 43 -16.16 4.45 -15.10
CA ALA A 43 -16.92 5.07 -16.17
C ALA A 43 -16.53 4.51 -17.55
N ALA A 44 -15.27 4.08 -17.73
CA ALA A 44 -14.78 3.39 -18.93
C ALA A 44 -15.12 1.88 -19.00
N GLY A 45 -15.94 1.35 -18.06
CA GLY A 45 -16.42 -0.02 -18.09
C GLY A 45 -15.59 -1.04 -17.30
N VAL A 46 -14.71 -0.60 -16.40
CA VAL A 46 -13.99 -1.50 -15.50
C VAL A 46 -14.95 -2.05 -14.44
N ASP A 47 -15.01 -3.38 -14.29
CA ASP A 47 -15.95 -4.05 -13.38
C ASP A 47 -15.60 -3.81 -11.89
N CYS A 48 -14.31 -3.78 -11.52
CA CYS A 48 -13.85 -3.57 -10.14
C CYS A 48 -12.37 -3.17 -10.08
N ALA A 49 -11.96 -2.65 -8.92
CA ALA A 49 -10.56 -2.27 -8.66
C ALA A 49 -10.15 -2.57 -7.21
N ILE A 50 -8.85 -2.73 -6.96
CA ILE A 50 -8.27 -2.63 -5.62
C ILE A 50 -7.85 -1.18 -5.39
N GLN A 51 -8.39 -0.56 -4.37
CA GLN A 51 -8.02 0.79 -3.96
C GLN A 51 -7.25 0.76 -2.64
N VAL A 52 -6.13 1.47 -2.60
CA VAL A 52 -5.35 1.73 -1.41
C VAL A 52 -5.59 3.16 -0.95
N GLY A 53 -5.91 3.34 0.33
CA GLY A 53 -6.34 4.60 0.90
C GLY A 53 -7.87 4.73 0.99
N VAL A 54 -8.32 5.85 1.51
CA VAL A 54 -9.74 6.09 1.78
C VAL A 54 -10.53 6.18 0.47
N VAL A 55 -11.65 5.46 0.41
CA VAL A 55 -12.64 5.54 -0.68
C VAL A 55 -13.62 6.66 -0.35
N THR A 56 -13.68 7.68 -1.18
CA THR A 56 -14.55 8.86 -0.96
C THR A 56 -15.68 8.99 -1.97
N ASP A 57 -15.67 8.18 -3.04
CA ASP A 57 -16.69 8.22 -4.07
C ASP A 57 -17.96 7.51 -3.59
N PRO A 58 -19.10 8.22 -3.45
CA PRO A 58 -20.37 7.64 -2.99
C PRO A 58 -21.02 6.71 -4.03
N GLY A 59 -20.59 6.75 -5.29
CA GLY A 59 -21.04 5.85 -6.37
C GLY A 59 -20.40 4.47 -6.31
N LEU A 60 -19.42 4.26 -5.41
CA LEU A 60 -18.71 3.00 -5.27
C LEU A 60 -19.13 2.26 -4.01
N VAL A 61 -19.23 0.95 -4.13
CA VAL A 61 -19.21 0.04 -2.99
C VAL A 61 -17.75 -0.24 -2.65
N ALA A 62 -17.36 -0.02 -1.40
CA ALA A 62 -16.05 -0.35 -0.88
C ALA A 62 -16.15 -1.56 0.06
N LEU A 63 -15.57 -2.67 -0.31
CA LEU A 63 -15.43 -3.86 0.53
C LEU A 63 -14.03 -3.83 1.17
N PRO A 64 -13.92 -3.60 2.49
CA PRO A 64 -12.64 -3.61 3.17
C PRO A 64 -11.97 -4.98 3.06
N LEU A 65 -10.67 -4.99 2.73
CA LEU A 65 -9.86 -6.20 2.63
C LEU A 65 -8.78 -6.27 3.71
N ALA A 66 -8.11 -5.15 3.99
CA ALA A 66 -7.04 -5.08 4.97
C ALA A 66 -6.65 -3.64 5.32
N GLU A 67 -5.77 -3.51 6.31
CA GLU A 67 -4.97 -2.31 6.54
C GLU A 67 -3.49 -2.65 6.36
N VAL A 68 -2.75 -1.79 5.64
CA VAL A 68 -1.34 -1.98 5.36
C VAL A 68 -0.49 -1.08 6.27
N PRO A 69 0.23 -1.65 7.25
CA PRO A 69 1.14 -0.90 8.10
C PRO A 69 2.27 -0.26 7.28
N ARG A 70 2.65 0.97 7.63
CA ARG A 70 3.74 1.71 6.99
C ARG A 70 4.84 2.03 7.98
N ILE A 71 6.07 1.81 7.55
CA ILE A 71 7.29 2.01 8.35
C ILE A 71 8.22 3.01 7.68
N VAL A 72 9.07 3.63 8.48
CA VAL A 72 10.17 4.49 8.01
C VAL A 72 11.41 3.64 7.82
N VAL A 73 12.05 3.77 6.67
CA VAL A 73 13.25 2.98 6.32
C VAL A 73 14.30 3.83 5.62
N ALA A 74 15.56 3.41 5.74
CA ALA A 74 16.68 3.93 4.95
C ALA A 74 17.74 2.84 4.73
N ALA A 75 18.62 3.04 3.74
CA ALA A 75 19.82 2.21 3.63
C ALA A 75 20.79 2.51 4.77
N PRO A 76 21.53 1.51 5.29
CA PRO A 76 22.60 1.73 6.27
C PRO A 76 23.64 2.76 5.80
N SER A 77 23.98 2.77 4.52
CA SER A 77 24.93 3.71 3.92
C SER A 77 24.52 5.19 4.06
N LEU A 78 23.24 5.48 4.22
CA LEU A 78 22.74 6.84 4.44
C LEU A 78 23.05 7.34 5.86
N LEU A 79 23.16 6.43 6.83
CA LEU A 79 23.31 6.73 8.25
C LEU A 79 24.78 6.79 8.68
N GLY A 80 25.71 6.26 7.87
CA GLY A 80 27.12 6.10 8.24
C GLY A 80 27.28 5.18 9.45
N ASP A 81 28.27 5.47 10.29
CA ASP A 81 28.57 4.68 11.50
C ASP A 81 27.68 5.04 12.71
N GLY A 82 26.69 5.93 12.50
CA GLY A 82 25.78 6.38 13.56
C GLY A 82 24.69 5.35 13.89
N MET A 83 24.14 5.46 15.10
CA MET A 83 22.95 4.68 15.46
C MET A 83 21.76 5.16 14.62
N PRO A 84 20.87 4.21 14.17
CA PRO A 84 19.67 4.59 13.49
C PRO A 84 18.81 5.54 14.32
N PRO A 85 18.26 6.63 13.73
CA PRO A 85 17.35 7.55 14.39
C PRO A 85 16.20 6.84 15.10
N GLN A 86 15.91 7.26 16.32
CA GLN A 86 14.83 6.70 17.15
C GLN A 86 13.63 7.64 17.26
N GLU A 87 13.85 8.94 17.05
CA GLU A 87 12.83 9.97 17.23
C GLU A 87 12.54 10.73 15.92
N PRO A 88 11.30 11.20 15.70
CA PRO A 88 10.94 11.97 14.51
C PRO A 88 11.76 13.24 14.27
N ALA A 89 12.26 13.87 15.34
CA ALA A 89 13.10 15.07 15.23
C ALA A 89 14.42 14.78 14.52
N GLU A 90 14.99 13.60 14.72
CA GLU A 90 16.24 13.17 14.06
C GLU A 90 15.99 12.84 12.58
N LEU A 91 14.78 12.32 12.26
CA LEU A 91 14.38 12.01 10.89
C LEU A 91 14.23 13.28 10.02
N ALA A 92 13.79 14.39 10.60
CA ALA A 92 13.55 15.63 9.87
C ALA A 92 14.81 16.21 9.21
N ALA A 93 15.99 15.92 9.76
CA ALA A 93 17.26 16.40 9.24
C ALA A 93 17.85 15.57 8.10
N LEU A 94 17.29 14.39 7.84
CA LEU A 94 17.77 13.48 6.81
C LEU A 94 17.24 13.85 5.41
N PRO A 95 17.92 13.42 4.33
CA PRO A 95 17.35 13.54 2.99
C PRO A 95 16.16 12.59 2.83
N TRP A 96 15.08 13.10 2.22
CA TRP A 96 13.83 12.37 2.08
C TRP A 96 13.52 12.00 0.62
N LEU A 97 12.78 10.89 0.48
CA LEU A 97 12.07 10.48 -0.72
C LEU A 97 10.58 10.70 -0.48
N ALA A 98 9.81 10.98 -1.54
CA ALA A 98 8.37 11.12 -1.44
C ALA A 98 7.62 10.11 -2.31
N LEU A 99 6.62 9.48 -1.73
CA LEU A 99 5.59 8.74 -2.46
C LEU A 99 4.41 9.68 -2.67
N ARG A 100 4.36 10.33 -3.84
CA ARG A 100 3.47 11.46 -4.15
C ARG A 100 1.99 11.21 -3.87
N THR A 101 1.57 9.95 -3.93
CA THR A 101 0.21 9.53 -3.66
C THR A 101 -0.17 9.67 -2.19
N TYR A 102 0.80 9.60 -1.27
CA TYR A 102 0.53 9.53 0.18
C TYR A 102 1.21 10.61 1.01
N TYR A 103 2.39 11.06 0.64
CA TYR A 103 3.10 12.16 1.30
C TYR A 103 4.05 12.85 0.32
N ARG A 104 4.08 14.17 0.35
CA ARG A 104 4.87 14.99 -0.60
C ARG A 104 5.88 15.87 0.09
N THR A 105 5.44 16.73 0.97
CA THR A 105 6.26 17.77 1.63
C THR A 105 6.14 17.74 3.14
N GLU A 106 5.32 16.85 3.67
CA GLU A 106 5.08 16.70 5.10
C GLU A 106 4.94 15.22 5.46
N VAL A 107 5.45 14.86 6.62
CA VAL A 107 5.33 13.53 7.21
C VAL A 107 4.67 13.66 8.57
N GLU A 108 3.72 12.77 8.83
CA GLU A 108 3.10 12.59 10.14
C GLU A 108 3.36 11.17 10.63
N LEU A 109 3.86 11.04 11.85
CA LEU A 109 4.12 9.77 12.51
C LEU A 109 3.38 9.73 13.85
N THR A 110 2.87 8.56 14.19
CA THR A 110 2.18 8.28 15.45
C THR A 110 2.99 7.27 16.25
N HIS A 111 3.21 7.56 17.53
CA HIS A 111 3.90 6.65 18.44
C HIS A 111 2.95 5.49 18.81
N GLY A 112 3.37 4.25 18.60
CA GLY A 112 2.53 3.06 18.68
C GLY A 112 1.91 2.81 20.05
N VAL A 113 2.58 3.19 21.14
CA VAL A 113 2.07 2.96 22.51
C VAL A 113 1.30 4.17 23.04
N SER A 114 1.84 5.38 22.90
CA SER A 114 1.26 6.58 23.51
C SER A 114 0.21 7.29 22.64
N GLY A 115 0.11 6.94 21.37
CA GLY A 115 -0.73 7.64 20.39
C GLY A 115 -0.26 9.07 20.06
N LYS A 116 0.89 9.50 20.60
CA LYS A 116 1.43 10.84 20.37
C LYS A 116 1.75 11.02 18.89
N GLN A 117 1.30 12.12 18.29
CA GLN A 117 1.55 12.45 16.91
C GLN A 117 2.70 13.48 16.80
N LYS A 118 3.51 13.31 15.76
CA LYS A 118 4.56 14.25 15.36
C LYS A 118 4.46 14.48 13.87
N ARG A 119 4.45 15.76 13.50
CA ARG A 119 4.40 16.23 12.12
C ARG A 119 5.59 17.10 11.84
N PHE A 120 6.22 16.93 10.68
CA PHE A 120 7.38 17.73 10.25
C PHE A 120 7.42 17.84 8.72
N ALA A 121 7.95 18.96 8.25
CA ALA A 121 8.16 19.21 6.84
C ALA A 121 9.37 18.43 6.31
N ILE A 122 9.29 18.00 5.05
CA ILE A 122 10.37 17.37 4.32
C ILE A 122 10.61 18.08 2.98
N GLN A 123 11.84 17.99 2.47
CA GLN A 123 12.22 18.43 1.13
C GLN A 123 12.71 17.21 0.34
N PRO A 124 11.84 16.51 -0.41
CA PRO A 124 12.24 15.30 -1.10
C PRO A 124 13.25 15.58 -2.22
N ARG A 125 14.34 14.82 -2.24
CA ARG A 125 15.30 14.81 -3.35
C ARG A 125 14.83 13.99 -4.54
N PHE A 126 13.90 13.05 -4.30
CA PHE A 126 13.27 12.22 -5.32
C PHE A 126 11.80 12.01 -4.95
N SER A 127 10.93 12.14 -5.93
CA SER A 127 9.49 11.95 -5.77
C SER A 127 8.96 11.03 -6.85
N THR A 128 8.18 10.03 -6.47
CA THR A 128 7.60 9.03 -7.37
C THR A 128 6.18 8.68 -6.94
N ASP A 129 5.41 8.11 -7.82
CA ASP A 129 4.12 7.44 -7.55
C ASP A 129 4.28 5.92 -7.37
N SER A 130 5.42 5.36 -7.75
CA SER A 130 5.71 3.93 -7.66
C SER A 130 6.38 3.55 -6.35
N LEU A 131 5.75 2.63 -5.59
CA LEU A 131 6.33 2.07 -4.36
C LEU A 131 7.60 1.25 -4.64
N TYR A 132 7.69 0.61 -5.81
CA TYR A 132 8.88 -0.12 -6.24
C TYR A 132 10.06 0.83 -6.49
N ALA A 133 9.85 1.92 -7.21
CA ALA A 133 10.88 2.93 -7.47
C ALA A 133 11.34 3.59 -6.17
N LEU A 134 10.39 3.89 -5.25
CA LEU A 134 10.69 4.42 -3.92
C LEU A 134 11.61 3.47 -3.13
N ARG A 135 11.26 2.18 -3.06
CA ARG A 135 12.07 1.16 -2.38
C ARG A 135 13.46 1.06 -2.99
N SER A 136 13.55 1.00 -4.33
CA SER A 136 14.85 0.91 -5.01
C SER A 136 15.72 2.12 -4.73
N ALA A 137 15.17 3.33 -4.76
CA ALA A 137 15.91 4.55 -4.41
C ALA A 137 16.36 4.55 -2.94
N ALA A 138 15.52 4.06 -2.02
CA ALA A 138 15.88 3.95 -0.61
C ALA A 138 17.04 2.97 -0.41
N ILE A 139 17.04 1.80 -1.06
CA ILE A 139 18.12 0.80 -1.02
C ILE A 139 19.44 1.40 -1.53
N GLN A 140 19.40 2.26 -2.55
CA GLN A 140 20.57 2.96 -3.09
C GLN A 140 21.05 4.13 -2.20
N GLY A 141 20.47 4.33 -1.02
CA GLY A 141 20.88 5.37 -0.08
C GLY A 141 20.52 6.79 -0.52
N VAL A 142 19.55 6.97 -1.44
CA VAL A 142 19.16 8.31 -1.91
C VAL A 142 18.46 9.11 -0.82
N GLY A 143 17.73 8.44 0.10
CA GLY A 143 17.05 9.10 1.20
C GLY A 143 16.17 8.15 2.03
N VAL A 144 15.57 8.73 3.06
CA VAL A 144 14.58 8.08 3.93
C VAL A 144 13.26 7.93 3.20
N ALA A 145 12.60 6.79 3.36
CA ALA A 145 11.31 6.49 2.75
C ALA A 145 10.29 5.99 3.77
N ILE A 146 9.01 6.28 3.53
CA ILE A 146 7.90 5.58 4.18
C ILE A 146 7.28 4.64 3.17
N GLY A 147 7.21 3.35 3.52
CA GLY A 147 6.62 2.35 2.67
C GLY A 147 5.90 1.26 3.46
N SER A 148 5.13 0.46 2.72
CA SER A 148 4.42 -0.67 3.29
C SER A 148 5.40 -1.67 3.88
N ARG A 149 5.19 -2.10 5.13
CA ARG A 149 6.08 -3.04 5.83
C ARG A 149 6.38 -4.28 5.00
N TRP A 150 5.36 -4.89 4.41
CA TRP A 150 5.52 -6.12 3.63
C TRP A 150 6.37 -5.93 2.37
N MET A 151 6.32 -4.74 1.74
CA MET A 151 7.12 -4.43 0.55
C MET A 151 8.60 -4.19 0.92
N MET A 152 8.85 -3.66 2.12
CA MET A 152 10.20 -3.40 2.62
C MET A 152 10.85 -4.63 3.27
N ALA A 153 10.04 -5.61 3.73
CA ALA A 153 10.50 -6.77 4.49
C ALA A 153 11.65 -7.56 3.83
N PRO A 154 11.65 -7.86 2.52
CA PRO A 154 12.77 -8.57 1.90
C PRO A 154 14.10 -7.79 1.95
N ALA A 155 14.05 -6.47 1.80
CA ALA A 155 15.25 -5.62 1.86
C ALA A 155 15.75 -5.44 3.31
N LEU A 156 14.83 -5.38 4.29
CA LEU A 156 15.17 -5.40 5.72
C LEU A 156 15.85 -6.72 6.10
N ALA A 157 15.32 -7.86 5.64
CA ALA A 157 15.89 -9.18 5.93
C ALA A 157 17.31 -9.37 5.34
N ARG A 158 17.61 -8.71 4.21
CA ARG A 158 18.96 -8.73 3.61
C ARG A 158 19.90 -7.64 4.15
N GLY A 159 19.43 -6.81 5.06
CA GLY A 159 20.21 -5.68 5.58
C GLY A 159 20.46 -4.53 4.59
N GLU A 160 19.75 -4.53 3.45
CA GLU A 160 19.79 -3.44 2.46
C GLU A 160 19.06 -2.19 2.95
N LEU A 161 18.09 -2.37 3.83
CA LEU A 161 17.37 -1.34 4.54
C LEU A 161 17.39 -1.61 6.04
N VAL A 162 17.29 -0.56 6.84
CA VAL A 162 17.03 -0.60 8.27
C VAL A 162 15.78 0.20 8.59
N GLN A 163 15.02 -0.23 9.57
CA GLN A 163 13.87 0.52 10.07
C GLN A 163 14.36 1.63 10.98
N LEU A 164 13.87 2.85 10.75
CA LEU A 164 14.13 4.02 11.58
C LEU A 164 12.93 4.28 12.49
N ALA A 165 13.19 4.84 13.67
CA ALA A 165 12.19 5.20 14.68
C ALA A 165 11.12 4.11 14.85
N PRO A 166 11.46 2.88 15.24
CA PRO A 166 10.55 1.72 15.21
C PRO A 166 9.33 1.86 16.12
N ALA A 167 9.39 2.74 17.13
CA ALA A 167 8.25 3.10 17.98
C ALA A 167 7.23 4.02 17.27
N TRP A 168 7.59 4.58 16.12
CA TRP A 168 6.80 5.53 15.37
C TRP A 168 6.38 4.94 14.02
N GLN A 169 5.13 5.16 13.64
CA GLN A 169 4.57 4.63 12.40
C GLN A 169 3.78 5.71 11.66
N ALA A 170 3.84 5.69 10.34
CA ALA A 170 2.87 6.44 9.53
C ALA A 170 1.50 5.76 9.59
N ALA A 171 0.44 6.53 9.46
CA ALA A 171 -0.93 5.99 9.48
C ALA A 171 -1.04 4.82 8.49
N PRO A 172 -1.64 3.68 8.89
CA PRO A 172 -1.84 2.56 7.98
C PRO A 172 -2.73 2.96 6.81
N LEU A 173 -2.64 2.22 5.71
CA LEU A 173 -3.47 2.47 4.53
C LEU A 173 -4.55 1.39 4.44
N PRO A 174 -5.84 1.75 4.45
CA PRO A 174 -6.89 0.81 4.16
C PRO A 174 -6.78 0.31 2.72
N VAL A 175 -7.05 -0.96 2.51
CA VAL A 175 -7.13 -1.60 1.19
C VAL A 175 -8.55 -2.11 1.02
N SER A 176 -9.20 -1.71 -0.07
CA SER A 176 -10.56 -2.10 -0.37
C SER A 176 -10.69 -2.63 -1.79
N LEU A 177 -11.55 -3.62 -1.98
CA LEU A 177 -12.09 -3.94 -3.30
C LEU A 177 -13.25 -2.97 -3.56
N VAL A 178 -13.16 -2.22 -4.65
CA VAL A 178 -14.18 -1.24 -5.03
C VAL A 178 -14.82 -1.62 -6.36
N TYR A 179 -16.13 -1.38 -6.48
CA TYR A 179 -16.92 -1.62 -7.68
C TYR A 179 -18.13 -0.69 -7.71
N PRO A 180 -18.72 -0.41 -8.89
CA PRO A 180 -19.89 0.46 -9.00
C PRO A 180 -21.04 -0.03 -8.16
N TYR A 181 -21.75 0.89 -7.49
CA TYR A 181 -23.02 0.55 -6.89
C TYR A 181 -24.03 0.14 -7.97
N ALA A 182 -24.60 -1.03 -7.87
CA ALA A 182 -25.62 -1.54 -8.78
C ALA A 182 -26.67 -2.38 -8.03
N ARG A 183 -27.91 -2.37 -8.53
CA ARG A 183 -28.99 -3.19 -7.97
C ARG A 183 -28.73 -4.69 -8.15
N PHE A 184 -28.04 -5.06 -9.23
CA PHE A 184 -27.68 -6.44 -9.55
C PHE A 184 -26.28 -6.51 -10.11
N TYR A 185 -25.52 -7.51 -9.70
CA TYR A 185 -24.18 -7.78 -10.20
C TYR A 185 -24.17 -9.06 -11.04
N PRO A 186 -23.43 -9.07 -12.16
CA PRO A 186 -23.21 -10.29 -12.94
C PRO A 186 -22.58 -11.39 -12.07
N ALA A 187 -22.94 -12.65 -12.35
CA ALA A 187 -22.42 -13.79 -11.57
C ALA A 187 -20.88 -13.85 -11.57
N ARG A 188 -20.25 -13.46 -12.69
CA ARG A 188 -18.79 -13.38 -12.81
C ARG A 188 -18.18 -12.43 -11.77
N LEU A 189 -18.75 -11.23 -11.59
CA LEU A 189 -18.25 -10.25 -10.62
C LEU A 189 -18.47 -10.73 -9.19
N ARG A 190 -19.62 -11.29 -8.86
CA ARG A 190 -19.91 -11.84 -7.53
C ARG A 190 -18.91 -12.91 -7.12
N ARG A 191 -18.65 -13.90 -8.01
CA ARG A 191 -17.67 -14.97 -7.76
C ARG A 191 -16.26 -14.42 -7.58
N PHE A 192 -15.89 -13.39 -8.36
CA PHE A 192 -14.60 -12.76 -8.22
C PHE A 192 -14.46 -11.98 -6.90
N ILE A 193 -15.50 -11.27 -6.47
CA ILE A 193 -15.55 -10.60 -5.15
C ILE A 193 -15.37 -11.63 -4.03
N GLU A 194 -16.08 -12.77 -4.10
CA GLU A 194 -15.96 -13.87 -3.14
C GLU A 194 -14.54 -14.43 -3.07
N LEU A 195 -13.89 -14.63 -4.23
CA LEU A 195 -12.50 -15.05 -4.30
C LEU A 195 -11.58 -14.07 -3.57
N ILE A 196 -11.61 -12.79 -3.95
CA ILE A 196 -10.73 -11.78 -3.35
C ILE A 196 -10.98 -11.67 -1.84
N ARG A 197 -12.24 -11.76 -1.41
CA ARG A 197 -12.61 -11.72 0.02
C ARG A 197 -12.06 -12.94 0.78
N SER A 198 -12.19 -14.14 0.22
CA SER A 198 -11.69 -15.36 0.87
C SER A 198 -10.17 -15.43 0.97
N GLU A 199 -9.46 -14.79 0.04
CA GLU A 199 -8.00 -14.75 0.01
C GLU A 199 -7.42 -13.53 0.76
N ALA A 200 -8.26 -12.59 1.21
CA ALA A 200 -7.80 -11.30 1.76
C ALA A 200 -6.84 -11.46 2.95
N SER A 201 -7.13 -12.33 3.90
CA SER A 201 -6.27 -12.59 5.06
C SER A 201 -4.90 -13.16 4.66
N THR A 202 -4.87 -14.05 3.68
CA THR A 202 -3.62 -14.63 3.15
C THR A 202 -2.81 -13.60 2.37
N LEU A 203 -3.49 -12.74 1.59
CA LEU A 203 -2.86 -11.78 0.69
C LEU A 203 -2.32 -10.54 1.42
N PHE A 204 -3.06 -10.07 2.41
CA PHE A 204 -2.81 -8.78 3.06
C PHE A 204 -2.40 -8.91 4.54
N GLY A 205 -2.53 -10.08 5.15
CA GLY A 205 -2.35 -10.31 6.58
C GLY A 205 -3.66 -10.14 7.37
N GLU A 206 -3.64 -10.48 8.65
CA GLU A 206 -4.82 -10.39 9.51
C GLU A 206 -5.33 -8.95 9.58
N MET A 207 -6.65 -8.80 9.43
CA MET A 207 -7.34 -7.53 9.69
C MET A 207 -7.31 -7.26 11.19
N PRO A 208 -6.81 -6.11 11.67
CA PRO A 208 -7.08 -5.71 13.03
C PRO A 208 -8.60 -5.42 13.15
N GLY A 209 -9.33 -6.24 13.90
CA GLY A 209 -10.72 -5.95 14.29
C GLY A 209 -11.84 -6.66 13.56
N ALA A 210 -11.66 -7.93 13.15
CA ALA A 210 -12.80 -8.76 12.67
C ALA A 210 -13.62 -9.40 13.82
N ASP A 211 -13.30 -9.11 15.07
CA ASP A 211 -14.07 -9.54 16.22
C ASP A 211 -14.97 -8.40 16.72
N GLY A 212 -16.19 -8.37 16.23
CA GLY A 212 -17.24 -7.55 16.84
C GLY A 212 -18.07 -6.67 15.92
N VAL A 213 -19.01 -7.26 15.17
CA VAL A 213 -20.42 -6.78 15.07
C VAL A 213 -21.31 -7.99 14.81
#